data_03d51d4ea180751cf18b90741de34f7f
#
_entry.id   03d51d4ea180751cf18b90741de34f7f
#
_cell.length_a   1.000
_cell.length_b   1.000
_cell.length_c   1.000
_cell.angle_alpha   90.00
_cell.angle_beta   90.00
_cell.angle_gamma   90.00
#
_symmetry.space_group_name_H-M   'P 1'
#
loop_
_entity.id
_entity.type
_entity.pdbx_description
1 polymer ?
#
loop_
_entity_poly.entity_id
_entity_poly.type
_entity_poly.pdbx_seq_one_letter_code
_entity_poly.pdbx_strand_id
1 'polypeptide(L)'
;MLVQDGATIKAFCEQYNTKLGYFMVWPSVRYYHTFDKVIENHKSAAKQNNALLFPVGNLWKEYNTYKGKESLYVLDNFHPSTVGSFLAALTIFHQLYPTKNLQQLPFKKYKKWVADEDSFNLLIQLVQKY
;
A
#
# COMPACT_ATOMS: atom_id res chain seq x y z
N MET A 1 -8.32 -18.52 -6.61
CA MET A 1 -9.03 -17.29 -6.22
C MET A 1 -8.31 -16.06 -6.79
N LEU A 2 -7.40 -15.33 -6.12
CA LEU A 2 -6.84 -14.06 -6.66
C LEU A 2 -6.32 -14.14 -8.10
N VAL A 3 -5.64 -15.21 -8.49
CA VAL A 3 -5.11 -15.40 -9.85
C VAL A 3 -6.24 -15.63 -10.86
N GLN A 4 -7.14 -16.56 -10.58
CA GLN A 4 -8.22 -16.95 -11.50
C GLN A 4 -9.26 -15.83 -11.65
N ASP A 5 -9.71 -15.26 -10.53
CA ASP A 5 -10.66 -14.14 -10.54
C ASP A 5 -10.04 -12.91 -11.21
N GLY A 6 -8.75 -12.69 -10.97
CA GLY A 6 -7.98 -11.65 -11.63
C GLY A 6 -7.87 -11.82 -13.13
N ALA A 7 -7.71 -13.05 -13.63
CA ALA A 7 -7.69 -13.31 -15.07
C ALA A 7 -9.04 -12.97 -15.73
N THR A 8 -10.14 -13.29 -15.05
CA THR A 8 -11.50 -12.94 -15.52
C THR A 8 -11.70 -11.42 -15.56
N ILE A 9 -11.32 -10.71 -14.48
CA ILE A 9 -11.43 -9.25 -14.42
C ILE A 9 -10.52 -8.59 -15.44
N LYS A 10 -9.30 -9.12 -15.63
CA LYS A 10 -8.37 -8.61 -16.66
C LYS A 10 -8.97 -8.67 -18.06
N ALA A 11 -9.55 -9.82 -18.44
CA ALA A 11 -10.20 -9.97 -19.74
C ALA A 11 -11.33 -8.94 -19.94
N PHE A 12 -12.07 -8.64 -18.88
CA PHE A 12 -13.07 -7.57 -18.91
C PHE A 12 -12.44 -6.19 -19.04
N CYS A 13 -11.38 -5.87 -18.30
CA CYS A 13 -10.66 -4.59 -18.39
C CYS A 13 -10.14 -4.32 -19.79
N GLU A 14 -9.60 -5.36 -20.46
CA GLU A 14 -9.04 -5.25 -21.81
C GLU A 14 -10.08 -4.82 -22.86
N GLN A 15 -11.35 -5.23 -22.69
CA GLN A 15 -12.45 -4.80 -23.55
C GLN A 15 -12.70 -3.28 -23.51
N TYR A 16 -12.32 -2.63 -22.42
CA TYR A 16 -12.48 -1.19 -22.19
C TYR A 16 -11.16 -0.43 -22.23
N ASN A 17 -10.10 -1.03 -22.77
CA ASN A 17 -8.75 -0.45 -22.81
C ASN A 17 -8.26 0.05 -21.44
N THR A 18 -8.57 -0.72 -20.39
CA THR A 18 -8.26 -0.41 -19.00
C THR A 18 -7.31 -1.47 -18.43
N LYS A 19 -6.44 -1.09 -17.52
CA LYS A 19 -5.47 -2.00 -16.88
C LYS A 19 -5.99 -2.48 -15.52
N LEU A 20 -5.81 -3.78 -15.24
CA LEU A 20 -6.03 -4.34 -13.91
C LEU A 20 -4.92 -3.88 -12.97
N GLY A 21 -5.29 -3.50 -11.75
CA GLY A 21 -4.37 -3.25 -10.65
C GLY A 21 -4.79 -4.01 -9.39
N TYR A 22 -3.82 -4.65 -8.73
CA TYR A 22 -4.02 -5.27 -7.43
C TYR A 22 -3.64 -4.32 -6.31
N PHE A 23 -4.60 -4.01 -5.46
CA PHE A 23 -4.34 -3.31 -4.20
C PHE A 23 -3.98 -4.34 -3.12
N MET A 24 -2.72 -4.38 -2.71
CA MET A 24 -2.26 -5.31 -1.68
C MET A 24 -2.72 -4.83 -0.30
N VAL A 25 -3.66 -5.55 0.29
CA VAL A 25 -4.18 -5.31 1.63
C VAL A 25 -3.19 -5.76 2.72
N TRP A 26 -3.50 -5.41 3.96
CA TRP A 26 -2.81 -5.84 5.18
C TRP A 26 -3.75 -6.69 6.04
N PRO A 27 -3.25 -7.67 6.78
CA PRO A 27 -4.05 -8.40 7.76
C PRO A 27 -4.29 -7.55 9.02
N SER A 28 -5.35 -7.84 9.76
CA SER A 28 -5.51 -7.30 11.11
C SER A 28 -4.37 -7.77 12.04
N VAL A 29 -4.15 -7.08 13.15
CA VAL A 29 -3.12 -7.45 14.13
C VAL A 29 -3.32 -8.89 14.62
N ARG A 30 -4.57 -9.35 14.79
CA ARG A 30 -4.90 -10.73 15.17
C ARG A 30 -4.34 -11.76 14.18
N TYR A 31 -4.29 -11.44 12.89
CA TYR A 31 -3.84 -12.34 11.83
C TYR A 31 -2.48 -11.90 11.25
N TYR A 32 -1.69 -11.13 12.00
CA TYR A 32 -0.41 -10.60 11.53
C TYR A 32 0.56 -11.68 11.05
N HIS A 33 0.49 -12.88 11.63
CA HIS A 33 1.27 -14.05 11.22
C HIS A 33 1.02 -14.50 9.78
N THR A 34 -0.10 -14.08 9.15
CA THR A 34 -0.43 -14.38 7.75
C THR A 34 0.18 -13.39 6.75
N PHE A 35 0.89 -12.35 7.23
CA PHE A 35 1.30 -11.22 6.39
C PHE A 35 2.13 -11.65 5.18
N ASP A 36 3.10 -12.56 5.37
CA ASP A 36 3.95 -13.03 4.26
C ASP A 36 3.13 -13.73 3.18
N LYS A 37 2.14 -14.50 3.59
CA LYS A 37 1.23 -15.17 2.65
C LYS A 37 0.35 -14.20 1.89
N VAL A 38 -0.13 -13.15 2.55
CA VAL A 38 -0.89 -12.06 1.88
C VAL A 38 -0.04 -11.38 0.82
N ILE A 39 1.22 -11.04 1.16
CA ILE A 39 2.17 -10.42 0.24
C ILE A 39 2.46 -11.34 -0.96
N GLU A 40 2.79 -12.61 -0.70
CA GLU A 40 3.09 -13.60 -1.73
C GLU A 40 1.92 -13.78 -2.70
N ASN A 41 0.70 -13.93 -2.17
CA ASN A 41 -0.49 -14.13 -2.98
C ASN A 41 -0.76 -12.95 -3.93
N HIS A 42 -0.62 -11.70 -3.45
CA HIS A 42 -0.82 -10.51 -4.29
C HIS A 42 0.28 -10.35 -5.34
N LYS A 43 1.55 -10.57 -4.96
CA LYS A 43 2.67 -10.55 -5.92
C LYS A 43 2.50 -11.60 -7.01
N SER A 44 2.15 -12.82 -6.62
CA SER A 44 1.90 -13.92 -7.56
C SER A 44 0.75 -13.59 -8.51
N ALA A 45 -0.38 -13.09 -7.97
CA ALA A 45 -1.54 -12.75 -8.79
C ALA A 45 -1.25 -11.61 -9.78
N ALA A 46 -0.60 -10.55 -9.33
CA ALA A 46 -0.21 -9.45 -10.20
C ALA A 46 0.74 -9.91 -11.31
N LYS A 47 1.76 -10.70 -10.96
CA LYS A 47 2.71 -11.26 -11.94
C LYS A 47 2.03 -12.15 -12.97
N GLN A 48 1.21 -13.12 -12.54
CA GLN A 48 0.55 -14.07 -13.43
C GLN A 48 -0.46 -13.41 -14.37
N ASN A 49 -1.10 -12.35 -13.92
CA ASN A 49 -2.05 -11.58 -14.72
C ASN A 49 -1.42 -10.40 -15.47
N ASN A 50 -0.09 -10.20 -15.41
CA ASN A 50 0.59 -9.03 -15.98
C ASN A 50 -0.14 -7.73 -15.61
N ALA A 51 -0.45 -7.57 -14.33
CA ALA A 51 -1.23 -6.47 -13.78
C ALA A 51 -0.37 -5.54 -12.93
N LEU A 52 -0.84 -4.32 -12.71
CA LEU A 52 -0.22 -3.40 -11.76
C LEU A 52 -0.35 -3.97 -10.33
N LEU A 53 0.63 -3.66 -9.49
CA LEU A 53 0.59 -3.96 -8.06
C LEU A 53 0.78 -2.68 -7.27
N PHE A 54 -0.16 -2.41 -6.35
CA PHE A 54 -0.01 -1.36 -5.34
C PHE A 54 0.41 -2.03 -4.02
N PRO A 55 1.72 -2.05 -3.68
CA PRO A 55 2.28 -2.92 -2.64
C PRO A 55 2.09 -2.36 -1.21
N VAL A 56 0.91 -1.86 -0.90
CA VAL A 56 0.61 -1.22 0.38
C VAL A 56 0.91 -2.14 1.56
N GLY A 57 0.52 -3.42 1.49
CA GLY A 57 0.81 -4.39 2.55
C GLY A 57 2.31 -4.59 2.79
N ASN A 58 3.14 -4.58 1.74
CA ASN A 58 4.59 -4.64 1.89
C ASN A 58 5.13 -3.49 2.74
N LEU A 59 4.75 -2.26 2.35
CA LEU A 59 5.18 -1.03 3.02
C LEU A 59 4.59 -0.93 4.43
N TRP A 60 3.36 -1.40 4.62
CA TRP A 60 2.73 -1.51 5.93
C TRP A 60 3.53 -2.40 6.88
N LYS A 61 3.93 -3.60 6.42
CA LYS A 61 4.74 -4.52 7.20
C LYS A 61 6.09 -3.91 7.55
N GLU A 62 6.75 -3.27 6.58
CA GLU A 62 8.04 -2.62 6.77
C GLU A 62 7.93 -1.45 7.75
N TYR A 63 6.97 -0.56 7.59
CA TYR A 63 6.75 0.57 8.50
C TYR A 63 6.57 0.11 9.96
N ASN A 64 5.82 -0.97 10.17
CA ASN A 64 5.57 -1.50 11.51
C ASN A 64 6.83 -2.08 12.20
N THR A 65 7.96 -2.21 11.52
CA THR A 65 9.23 -2.58 12.16
C THR A 65 9.86 -1.42 12.92
N TYR A 66 9.48 -0.19 12.60
CA TYR A 66 10.03 1.03 13.23
C TYR A 66 9.27 1.35 14.51
N LYS A 67 10.01 1.54 15.62
CA LYS A 67 9.43 1.88 16.92
C LYS A 67 9.14 3.38 17.05
N GLY A 68 8.18 3.72 17.90
CA GLY A 68 7.87 5.12 18.24
C GLY A 68 7.23 5.92 17.11
N LYS A 69 6.66 5.27 16.09
CA LYS A 69 5.93 5.89 14.99
C LYS A 69 4.42 5.82 15.21
N GLU A 70 3.68 6.71 14.54
CA GLU A 70 2.22 6.70 14.58
C GLU A 70 1.67 5.36 14.06
N SER A 71 0.62 4.85 14.70
CA SER A 71 0.00 3.59 14.28
C SER A 71 -0.67 3.70 12.92
N LEU A 72 -0.47 2.69 12.07
CA LEU A 72 -1.20 2.54 10.81
C LEU A 72 -2.63 2.02 11.02
N TYR A 73 -2.93 1.42 12.19
CA TYR A 73 -4.25 0.91 12.55
C TYR A 73 -4.98 1.87 13.50
N VAL A 74 -6.30 1.91 13.41
CA VAL A 74 -7.14 2.46 14.48
C VAL A 74 -7.26 1.47 15.64
N LEU A 75 -8.00 1.85 16.70
CA LEU A 75 -8.11 1.07 17.94
C LEU A 75 -8.64 -0.35 17.77
N ASP A 76 -9.36 -0.66 16.72
CA ASP A 76 -9.86 -2.01 16.44
C ASP A 76 -8.79 -2.97 15.89
N ASN A 77 -7.57 -2.48 15.63
CA ASN A 77 -6.45 -3.24 15.11
C ASN A 77 -6.72 -3.91 13.75
N PHE A 78 -7.62 -3.34 12.97
CA PHE A 78 -8.00 -3.85 11.64
C PHE A 78 -8.08 -2.73 10.60
N HIS A 79 -8.94 -1.73 10.84
CA HIS A 79 -9.11 -0.63 9.90
C HIS A 79 -7.91 0.33 9.90
N PRO A 80 -7.64 1.01 8.78
CA PRO A 80 -6.55 1.96 8.68
C PRO A 80 -6.85 3.21 9.50
N SER A 81 -5.82 3.73 10.17
CA SER A 81 -5.82 5.09 10.67
C SER A 81 -5.71 6.11 9.53
N THR A 82 -5.71 7.40 9.84
CA THR A 82 -5.40 8.46 8.86
C THR A 82 -3.99 8.27 8.29
N VAL A 83 -3.02 7.83 9.12
CA VAL A 83 -1.64 7.52 8.69
C VAL A 83 -1.60 6.32 7.77
N GLY A 84 -2.34 5.25 8.08
CA GLY A 84 -2.47 4.07 7.21
C GLY A 84 -3.11 4.40 5.87
N SER A 85 -4.15 5.23 5.88
CA SER A 85 -4.80 5.73 4.65
C SER A 85 -3.86 6.59 3.82
N PHE A 86 -3.03 7.42 4.47
CA PHE A 86 -2.03 8.24 3.81
C PHE A 86 -0.94 7.38 3.15
N LEU A 87 -0.44 6.35 3.84
CA LEU A 87 0.49 5.37 3.26
C LEU A 87 -0.08 4.72 1.99
N ALA A 88 -1.34 4.28 2.05
CA ALA A 88 -2.00 3.67 0.90
C ALA A 88 -2.10 4.64 -0.29
N ALA A 89 -2.50 5.89 -0.03
CA ALA A 89 -2.60 6.93 -1.06
C ALA A 89 -1.24 7.26 -1.69
N LEU A 90 -0.18 7.41 -0.88
CA LEU A 90 1.18 7.63 -1.37
C LEU A 90 1.66 6.47 -2.25
N THR A 91 1.39 5.24 -1.82
CA THR A 91 1.80 4.04 -2.55
C THR A 91 1.13 3.99 -3.93
N ILE A 92 -0.18 4.22 -3.99
CA ILE A 92 -0.92 4.27 -5.26
C ILE A 92 -0.35 5.39 -6.15
N PHE A 93 -0.19 6.59 -5.59
CA PHE A 93 0.33 7.74 -6.33
C PHE A 93 1.71 7.44 -6.91
N HIS A 94 2.63 6.90 -6.12
CA HIS A 94 3.99 6.60 -6.57
C HIS A 94 4.03 5.53 -7.67
N GLN A 95 3.21 4.49 -7.56
CA GLN A 95 3.12 3.44 -8.60
C GLN A 95 2.54 3.98 -9.93
N LEU A 96 1.65 4.98 -9.87
CA LEU A 96 1.09 5.61 -11.06
C LEU A 96 2.00 6.70 -11.64
N TYR A 97 2.80 7.36 -10.79
CA TYR A 97 3.67 8.49 -11.15
C TYR A 97 5.09 8.29 -10.60
N PRO A 98 5.84 7.26 -11.02
CA PRO A 98 7.11 6.85 -10.41
C PRO A 98 8.22 7.90 -10.55
N THR A 99 8.11 8.82 -11.49
CA THR A 99 9.09 9.92 -11.69
C THR A 99 8.90 11.10 -10.73
N LYS A 100 7.80 11.12 -9.96
CA LYS A 100 7.54 12.20 -9.00
C LYS A 100 8.35 11.99 -7.72
N ASN A 101 9.07 13.04 -7.32
CA ASN A 101 9.84 13.03 -6.08
C ASN A 101 8.92 13.34 -4.89
N LEU A 102 8.62 12.32 -4.07
CA LEU A 102 7.78 12.46 -2.89
C LEU A 102 8.45 13.27 -1.77
N GLN A 103 9.80 13.39 -1.75
CA GLN A 103 10.53 14.17 -0.76
C GLN A 103 10.24 15.69 -0.86
N GLN A 104 9.64 16.13 -1.97
CA GLN A 104 9.20 17.51 -2.16
C GLN A 104 7.83 17.81 -1.51
N LEU A 105 7.15 16.79 -0.96
CA LEU A 105 5.87 16.99 -0.30
C LEU A 105 6.07 17.75 1.02
N PRO A 106 5.42 18.91 1.21
CA PRO A 106 5.60 19.70 2.42
C PRO A 106 4.77 19.14 3.58
N PHE A 107 5.41 18.67 4.63
CA PHE A 107 4.77 18.11 5.82
C PHE A 107 3.58 18.94 6.33
N LYS A 108 3.73 20.27 6.38
CA LYS A 108 2.68 21.20 6.88
C LYS A 108 1.32 21.02 6.18
N LYS A 109 1.30 20.66 4.88
CA LYS A 109 0.06 20.43 4.12
C LYS A 109 -0.63 19.11 4.49
N TYR A 110 0.14 18.14 4.98
CA TYR A 110 -0.34 16.77 5.24
C TYR A 110 -0.49 16.46 6.73
N LYS A 111 -0.20 17.45 7.60
CA LYS A 111 -0.24 17.31 9.07
C LYS A 111 -1.60 16.80 9.61
N LYS A 112 -2.69 17.03 8.90
CA LYS A 112 -4.01 16.47 9.26
C LYS A 112 -4.13 14.95 9.06
N TRP A 113 -3.24 14.36 8.26
CA TRP A 113 -3.21 12.91 7.98
C TRP A 113 -2.15 12.20 8.81
N VAL A 114 -0.99 12.85 8.99
CA VAL A 114 0.15 12.35 9.75
C VAL A 114 0.60 13.49 10.66
N ALA A 115 0.36 13.40 11.97
CA ALA A 115 0.63 14.48 12.90
C ALA A 115 2.12 14.59 13.28
N ASP A 116 2.80 13.44 13.30
CA ASP A 116 4.23 13.33 13.61
C ASP A 116 5.10 13.45 12.35
N GLU A 117 6.04 14.39 12.35
CA GLU A 117 6.91 14.66 11.20
C GLU A 117 7.88 13.51 10.92
N ASP A 118 8.36 12.81 11.94
CA ASP A 118 9.23 11.65 11.76
C ASP A 118 8.50 10.49 11.10
N SER A 119 7.23 10.27 11.48
CA SER A 119 6.37 9.29 10.83
C SER A 119 6.10 9.66 9.38
N PHE A 120 5.83 10.93 9.09
CA PHE A 120 5.65 11.45 7.73
C PHE A 120 6.89 11.20 6.86
N ASN A 121 8.08 11.59 7.35
CA ASN A 121 9.33 11.43 6.63
C ASN A 121 9.66 9.95 6.37
N LEU A 122 9.39 9.07 7.35
CA LEU A 122 9.57 7.63 7.18
C LEU A 122 8.65 7.08 6.07
N LEU A 123 7.37 7.47 6.04
CA LEU A 123 6.44 7.05 4.99
C LEU A 123 6.93 7.46 3.60
N ILE A 124 7.36 8.72 3.44
CA ILE A 124 7.93 9.24 2.20
C ILE A 124 9.15 8.41 1.77
N GLN A 125 10.07 8.18 2.71
CA GLN A 125 11.29 7.41 2.44
C GLN A 125 10.99 5.98 2.00
N LEU A 126 10.10 5.29 2.70
CA LEU A 126 9.72 3.91 2.39
C LEU A 126 9.06 3.79 1.02
N VAL A 127 8.11 4.68 0.73
CA VAL A 127 7.39 4.64 -0.56
C VAL A 127 8.31 5.04 -1.71
N GLN A 128 9.16 6.06 -1.55
CA GLN A 128 10.02 6.56 -2.63
C GLN A 128 11.06 5.54 -3.10
N LYS A 129 11.52 4.66 -2.22
CA LYS A 129 12.53 3.64 -2.56
C LYS A 129 11.94 2.37 -3.19
N TYR A 130 10.62 2.20 -3.14
CA TYR A 130 9.94 0.98 -3.59
C TYR A 130 9.60 1.06 -5.07
#